data_34a87c5d7faf7c41302ab9b80ded4e92
#
_entry.id   34a87c5d7faf7c41302ab9b80ded4e92
#
_cell.length_a   1.000
_cell.length_b   1.000
_cell.length_c   1.000
_cell.angle_alpha   90.00
_cell.angle_beta   90.00
_cell.angle_gamma   90.00
#
_symmetry.space_group_name_H-M   'P 1'
#
loop_
_entity.id
_entity.type
_entity.pdbx_description
1 polymer ?
#
loop_
_entity_poly.entity_id
_entity_poly.type
_entity_poly.pdbx_seq_one_letter_code
_entity_poly.pdbx_strand_id
1 'polypeptide(L)'
;MRNILLYFGSFNPIHKGHVGLAEWVLNHRSDIDELWLVVSPQNPFKQDKFLYPDSDRLQWAQNAVKNNPKIKVCDVEMSLPKPSYTITTLDALKAQYPDYHFKILIGGDNLPTFNKWKDYERILSEYGVMVYPREGSDTTETTLPNIEILHGAPLFPISSTQIREKIAAGAKLEDFLL
;
A
#
# COMPACT_ATOMS: atom_id res chain seq x y z
N MET A 1 -12.24 3.73 19.06
CA MET A 1 -11.34 2.84 18.26
C MET A 1 -10.79 3.65 17.09
N ARG A 2 -9.49 3.64 16.90
CA ARG A 2 -8.88 4.32 15.75
C ARG A 2 -8.99 3.44 14.51
N ASN A 3 -9.33 4.07 13.40
CA ASN A 3 -9.45 3.41 12.11
C ASN A 3 -8.22 3.72 11.27
N ILE A 4 -7.46 2.68 10.98
CA ILE A 4 -6.21 2.77 10.23
C ILE A 4 -6.37 2.08 8.89
N LEU A 5 -6.03 2.79 7.82
CA LEU A 5 -5.99 2.21 6.48
C LEU A 5 -4.55 1.86 6.15
N LEU A 6 -4.31 0.61 5.77
CA LEU A 6 -2.98 0.09 5.45
C LEU A 6 -2.79 0.08 3.94
N TYR A 7 -1.83 0.83 3.47
CA TYR A 7 -1.47 0.91 2.06
C TYR A 7 -0.16 0.15 1.86
N PHE A 8 -0.28 -1.06 1.33
CA PHE A 8 0.86 -1.94 1.11
C PHE A 8 1.56 -1.63 -0.21
N GLY A 9 2.87 -1.69 -0.21
CA GLY A 9 3.65 -1.56 -1.42
C GLY A 9 5.14 -1.77 -1.18
N SER A 10 5.86 -2.02 -2.25
CA SER A 10 7.33 -2.03 -2.18
C SER A 10 7.88 -0.59 -2.12
N PHE A 11 7.13 0.38 -2.65
CA PHE A 11 7.54 1.80 -2.72
C PHE A 11 8.98 1.93 -3.22
N ASN A 12 9.20 1.53 -4.47
CA ASN A 12 10.52 1.28 -5.05
C ASN A 12 10.84 2.10 -6.30
N PRO A 13 10.98 3.43 -6.22
CA PRO A 13 10.81 4.28 -5.04
C PRO A 13 9.37 4.74 -4.84
N ILE A 14 9.08 5.29 -3.68
CA ILE A 14 7.85 6.03 -3.45
C ILE A 14 7.81 7.24 -4.39
N HIS A 15 6.61 7.61 -4.84
CA HIS A 15 6.45 8.72 -5.77
C HIS A 15 5.17 9.52 -5.48
N LYS A 16 4.97 10.58 -6.26
CA LYS A 16 3.84 11.51 -6.08
C LYS A 16 2.48 10.83 -6.18
N GLY A 17 2.37 9.75 -6.95
CA GLY A 17 1.13 8.99 -7.06
C GLY A 17 0.75 8.29 -5.76
N HIS A 18 1.72 7.72 -5.07
CA HIS A 18 1.49 7.08 -3.77
C HIS A 18 1.02 8.10 -2.73
N VAL A 19 1.74 9.21 -2.61
CA VAL A 19 1.44 10.26 -1.63
C VAL A 19 0.12 10.94 -1.97
N GLY A 20 -0.11 11.22 -3.25
CA GLY A 20 -1.35 11.86 -3.70
C GLY A 20 -2.58 11.03 -3.41
N LEU A 21 -2.50 9.72 -3.62
CA LEU A 21 -3.60 8.81 -3.29
C LEU A 21 -3.87 8.80 -1.78
N ALA A 22 -2.81 8.69 -0.97
CA ALA A 22 -2.93 8.68 0.48
C ALA A 22 -3.59 9.97 0.99
N GLU A 23 -3.16 11.12 0.48
CA GLU A 23 -3.74 12.41 0.84
C GLU A 23 -5.20 12.52 0.39
N TRP A 24 -5.50 12.07 -0.82
CA TRP A 24 -6.87 12.09 -1.35
C TRP A 24 -7.81 11.29 -0.44
N VAL A 25 -7.41 10.08 -0.04
CA VAL A 25 -8.23 9.24 0.84
C VAL A 25 -8.48 9.94 2.17
N LEU A 26 -7.44 10.47 2.80
CA LEU A 26 -7.58 11.16 4.08
C LEU A 26 -8.44 12.42 3.99
N ASN A 27 -8.43 13.11 2.85
CA ASN A 27 -9.25 14.31 2.63
C ASN A 27 -10.71 13.97 2.32
N HIS A 28 -11.01 12.77 1.83
CA HIS A 28 -12.36 12.39 1.41
C HIS A 28 -13.04 11.38 2.34
N ARG A 29 -12.30 10.82 3.30
CA ARG A 29 -12.81 9.79 4.21
C ARG A 29 -12.53 10.20 5.65
N SER A 30 -13.50 10.87 6.26
CA SER A 30 -13.40 11.30 7.65
C SER A 30 -13.41 10.15 8.65
N ASP A 31 -13.84 8.97 8.23
CA ASP A 31 -13.86 7.76 9.04
C ASP A 31 -12.49 7.09 9.16
N ILE A 32 -11.48 7.55 8.40
CA ILE A 32 -10.11 7.06 8.47
C ILE A 32 -9.29 8.05 9.31
N ASP A 33 -8.74 7.59 10.42
CA ASP A 33 -7.92 8.42 11.31
C ASP A 33 -6.50 8.59 10.82
N GLU A 34 -5.90 7.50 10.34
CA GLU A 34 -4.54 7.51 9.81
C GLU A 34 -4.43 6.53 8.63
N LEU A 35 -3.51 6.82 7.74
CA LEU A 35 -3.10 5.90 6.69
C LEU A 35 -1.63 5.53 6.92
N TRP A 36 -1.35 4.23 6.95
CA TRP A 36 0.01 3.74 7.13
C TRP A 36 0.52 3.15 5.82
N LEU A 37 1.68 3.62 5.40
CA LEU A 37 2.41 3.02 4.28
C LEU A 37 3.16 1.81 4.82
N VAL A 38 2.71 0.62 4.46
CA VAL A 38 3.36 -0.62 4.89
C VAL A 38 4.36 -1.00 3.81
N VAL A 39 5.64 -0.80 4.11
CA VAL A 39 6.73 -1.05 3.16
C VAL A 39 7.08 -2.53 3.20
N SER A 40 6.93 -3.18 2.05
CA SER A 40 7.18 -4.63 1.94
C SER A 40 8.64 -4.90 1.62
N PRO A 41 9.26 -5.90 2.29
CA PRO A 41 10.60 -6.32 1.97
C PRO A 41 10.62 -7.10 0.65
N GLN A 42 11.82 -7.39 0.16
CA GLN A 42 11.97 -8.19 -1.04
C GLN A 42 11.42 -9.60 -0.82
N ASN A 43 10.49 -10.00 -1.72
CA ASN A 43 10.00 -11.37 -1.72
C ASN A 43 11.08 -12.29 -2.29
N PRO A 44 11.58 -13.28 -1.51
CA PRO A 44 12.64 -14.18 -1.98
C PRO A 44 12.24 -15.03 -3.19
N PHE A 45 10.93 -15.16 -3.48
CA PHE A 45 10.44 -15.89 -4.64
C PHE A 45 10.28 -14.99 -5.89
N LYS A 46 10.52 -13.68 -5.78
CA LYS A 46 10.43 -12.72 -6.88
C LYS A 46 11.72 -11.92 -6.98
N GLN A 47 12.85 -12.62 -7.18
CA GLN A 47 14.17 -12.00 -7.21
C GLN A 47 14.55 -11.37 -8.55
N ASP A 48 13.69 -11.50 -9.54
CA ASP A 48 13.93 -11.03 -10.91
C ASP A 48 13.71 -9.51 -11.08
N LYS A 49 13.19 -8.83 -10.05
CA LYS A 49 12.97 -7.39 -10.09
C LYS A 49 13.99 -6.67 -9.22
N PHE A 50 14.58 -5.60 -9.78
CA PHE A 50 15.45 -4.73 -8.98
C PHE A 50 14.64 -4.09 -7.86
N LEU A 51 15.18 -4.15 -6.66
CA LEU A 51 14.59 -3.54 -5.48
C LEU A 51 15.69 -2.78 -4.73
N TYR A 52 15.44 -1.49 -4.48
CA TYR A 52 16.33 -0.72 -3.64
C TYR A 52 16.35 -1.31 -2.22
N PRO A 53 17.45 -1.13 -1.47
CA PRO A 53 17.54 -1.64 -0.10
C PRO A 53 16.36 -1.22 0.77
N ASP A 54 15.96 -2.09 1.69
CA ASP A 54 14.83 -1.84 2.58
C ASP A 54 15.00 -0.52 3.35
N SER A 55 16.20 -0.26 3.87
CA SER A 55 16.50 0.96 4.63
C SER A 55 16.31 2.23 3.80
N ASP A 56 16.71 2.20 2.54
CA ASP A 56 16.54 3.36 1.64
C ASP A 56 15.07 3.61 1.35
N ARG A 57 14.32 2.56 1.04
CA ARG A 57 12.89 2.67 0.74
C ARG A 57 12.10 3.18 1.93
N LEU A 58 12.43 2.71 3.13
CA LEU A 58 11.84 3.22 4.37
C LEU A 58 12.16 4.70 4.59
N GLN A 59 13.41 5.08 4.39
CA GLN A 59 13.85 6.47 4.58
C GLN A 59 13.16 7.41 3.59
N TRP A 60 13.09 7.01 2.32
CA TRP A 60 12.42 7.81 1.29
C TRP A 60 10.93 7.96 1.58
N ALA A 61 10.28 6.91 2.04
CA ALA A 61 8.87 6.97 2.42
C ALA A 61 8.66 7.94 3.60
N GLN A 62 9.49 7.86 4.62
CA GLN A 62 9.43 8.78 5.76
C GLN A 62 9.61 10.23 5.34
N ASN A 63 10.58 10.51 4.47
CA ASN A 63 10.81 11.86 3.96
C ASN A 63 9.62 12.36 3.14
N ALA A 64 9.01 11.49 2.34
CA ALA A 64 7.90 11.87 1.46
C ALA A 64 6.66 12.31 2.23
N VAL A 65 6.44 11.77 3.43
CA VAL A 65 5.21 12.02 4.21
C VAL A 65 5.46 12.78 5.51
N LYS A 66 6.67 13.28 5.72
CA LYS A 66 7.06 13.94 6.98
C LYS A 66 6.19 15.12 7.37
N ASN A 67 5.55 15.78 6.39
CA ASN A 67 4.72 16.95 6.63
C ASN A 67 3.23 16.61 6.83
N ASN A 68 2.88 15.35 6.75
CA ASN A 68 1.49 14.91 6.97
C ASN A 68 1.41 14.00 8.19
N PRO A 69 0.93 14.51 9.33
CA PRO A 69 0.91 13.73 10.58
C PRO A 69 -0.05 12.53 10.56
N LYS A 70 -0.97 12.49 9.60
CA LYS A 70 -1.92 11.37 9.47
C LYS A 70 -1.41 10.25 8.57
N ILE A 71 -0.27 10.42 7.91
CA ILE A 71 0.37 9.39 7.11
C ILE A 71 1.63 8.93 7.84
N LYS A 72 1.71 7.64 8.14
CA LYS A 72 2.85 7.05 8.84
C LYS A 72 3.46 5.93 8.03
N VAL A 73 4.73 5.68 8.24
CA VAL A 73 5.44 4.56 7.61
C VAL A 73 5.50 3.42 8.60
N CYS A 74 5.10 2.23 8.15
CA CYS A 74 5.07 1.02 8.96
C CYS A 74 6.09 0.03 8.41
N ASP A 75 7.00 -0.42 9.27
CA ASP A 75 8.08 -1.35 8.92
C ASP A 75 7.86 -2.77 9.45
N VAL A 76 6.64 -3.08 9.86
CA VAL A 76 6.33 -4.36 10.51
C VAL A 76 6.73 -5.57 9.67
N GLU A 77 6.58 -5.49 8.36
CA GLU A 77 6.91 -6.61 7.47
C GLU A 77 8.40 -6.91 7.40
N MET A 78 9.24 -5.96 7.78
CA MET A 78 10.69 -6.18 7.80
C MET A 78 11.12 -7.22 8.86
N SER A 79 10.32 -7.38 9.91
CA SER A 79 10.57 -8.32 11.01
C SER A 79 9.71 -9.58 10.95
N LEU A 80 8.82 -9.71 9.95
CA LEU A 80 7.99 -10.90 9.80
C LEU A 80 8.65 -11.95 8.91
N PRO A 81 8.27 -13.24 9.05
CA PRO A 81 8.75 -14.28 8.15
C PRO A 81 8.45 -13.98 6.69
N LYS A 82 9.35 -14.38 5.80
CA LYS A 82 9.21 -14.18 4.36
C LYS A 82 8.96 -15.51 3.67
N PRO A 83 8.06 -15.55 2.65
CA PRO A 83 7.32 -14.42 2.08
C PRO A 83 6.26 -13.88 3.03
N SER A 84 6.03 -12.56 2.95
CA SER A 84 5.02 -11.92 3.79
C SER A 84 3.63 -12.11 3.18
N TYR A 85 2.69 -12.54 4.01
CA TYR A 85 1.27 -12.62 3.62
C TYR A 85 0.50 -11.50 4.32
N THR A 86 -0.45 -10.91 3.62
CA THR A 86 -1.24 -9.80 4.16
C THR A 86 -1.93 -10.16 5.47
N ILE A 87 -2.51 -11.37 5.57
CA ILE A 87 -3.18 -11.80 6.79
C ILE A 87 -2.22 -11.87 7.97
N THR A 88 -1.00 -12.34 7.75
CA THR A 88 0.02 -12.41 8.80
C THR A 88 0.37 -11.01 9.31
N THR A 89 0.51 -10.06 8.40
CA THR A 89 0.78 -8.66 8.74
C THR A 89 -0.37 -8.05 9.53
N LEU A 90 -1.60 -8.28 9.09
CA LEU A 90 -2.80 -7.79 9.79
C LEU A 90 -2.89 -8.35 11.20
N ASP A 91 -2.70 -9.66 11.37
CA ASP A 91 -2.75 -10.29 12.68
C ASP A 91 -1.64 -9.77 13.61
N ALA A 92 -0.44 -9.54 13.08
CA ALA A 92 0.67 -8.97 13.85
C ALA A 92 0.34 -7.55 14.32
N LEU A 93 -0.21 -6.71 13.44
CA LEU A 93 -0.60 -5.35 13.79
C LEU A 93 -1.76 -5.33 14.78
N LYS A 94 -2.73 -6.22 14.63
CA LYS A 94 -3.85 -6.33 15.56
C LYS A 94 -3.38 -6.73 16.95
N ALA A 95 -2.42 -7.63 17.04
CA ALA A 95 -1.81 -8.03 18.31
C ALA A 95 -1.06 -6.87 18.96
N GLN A 96 -0.35 -6.07 18.17
CA GLN A 96 0.42 -4.92 18.64
C GLN A 96 -0.47 -3.73 19.02
N TYR A 97 -1.57 -3.54 18.30
CA TYR A 97 -2.50 -2.43 18.50
C TYR A 97 -3.94 -2.94 18.62
N PRO A 98 -4.28 -3.59 19.75
CA PRO A 98 -5.59 -4.26 19.90
C PRO A 98 -6.79 -3.30 19.85
N ASP A 99 -6.57 -2.01 20.14
CA ASP A 99 -7.61 -0.99 20.12
C ASP A 99 -7.80 -0.33 18.76
N TYR A 100 -7.00 -0.72 17.76
CA TYR A 100 -7.10 -0.17 16.42
C TYR A 100 -7.88 -1.11 15.51
N HIS A 101 -8.64 -0.52 14.59
CA HIS A 101 -9.29 -1.26 13.51
C HIS A 101 -8.52 -1.03 12.21
N PHE A 102 -8.15 -2.11 11.56
CA PHE A 102 -7.36 -2.06 10.33
C PHE A 102 -8.18 -2.47 9.13
N LYS A 103 -8.07 -1.70 8.04
CA LYS A 103 -8.52 -2.07 6.70
C LYS A 103 -7.33 -1.98 5.77
N ILE A 104 -7.39 -2.71 4.66
CA ILE A 104 -6.33 -2.63 3.65
C ILE A 104 -6.79 -1.83 2.44
N LEU A 105 -5.86 -1.14 1.82
CA LEU A 105 -6.06 -0.41 0.56
C LEU A 105 -5.33 -1.16 -0.54
N ILE A 106 -6.05 -1.58 -1.56
CA ILE A 106 -5.48 -2.29 -2.72
C ILE A 106 -5.90 -1.63 -4.01
N GLY A 107 -5.09 -1.80 -5.06
CA GLY A 107 -5.46 -1.38 -6.40
C GLY A 107 -6.48 -2.32 -7.03
N GLY A 108 -7.30 -1.78 -7.92
CA GLY A 108 -8.36 -2.54 -8.60
C GLY A 108 -7.85 -3.73 -9.39
N ASP A 109 -6.60 -3.70 -9.83
CA ASP A 109 -5.96 -4.81 -10.54
C ASP A 109 -5.78 -6.06 -9.66
N ASN A 110 -5.91 -5.93 -8.33
CA ASN A 110 -5.85 -7.06 -7.40
C ASN A 110 -7.19 -7.78 -7.21
N LEU A 111 -8.32 -7.16 -7.59
CA LEU A 111 -9.64 -7.75 -7.36
C LEU A 111 -9.84 -9.11 -8.04
N PRO A 112 -9.46 -9.30 -9.31
CA PRO A 112 -9.68 -10.59 -9.99
C PRO A 112 -8.98 -11.76 -9.33
N THR A 113 -7.90 -11.52 -8.59
CA THR A 113 -7.09 -12.57 -7.95
C THR A 113 -7.14 -12.52 -6.43
N PHE A 114 -7.95 -11.63 -5.86
CA PHE A 114 -8.02 -11.46 -4.41
C PHE A 114 -8.41 -12.77 -3.69
N ASN A 115 -9.27 -13.57 -4.29
CA ASN A 115 -9.69 -14.86 -3.74
C ASN A 115 -8.57 -15.92 -3.70
N LYS A 116 -7.40 -15.61 -4.25
CA LYS A 116 -6.20 -16.46 -4.16
C LYS A 116 -5.28 -16.05 -3.02
N TRP A 117 -5.55 -14.95 -2.37
CA TRP A 117 -4.74 -14.49 -1.24
C TRP A 117 -4.97 -15.40 -0.04
N LYS A 118 -3.91 -15.66 0.72
CA LYS A 118 -3.98 -16.50 1.90
C LYS A 118 -5.01 -15.95 2.88
N ASP A 119 -5.95 -16.81 3.30
CA ASP A 119 -7.00 -16.46 4.25
C ASP A 119 -7.80 -15.21 3.84
N TYR A 120 -8.07 -15.04 2.55
CA TYR A 120 -8.75 -13.86 2.03
C TYR A 120 -10.11 -13.64 2.69
N GLU A 121 -10.82 -14.73 3.06
CA GLU A 121 -12.12 -14.63 3.72
C GLU A 121 -11.98 -13.98 5.11
N ARG A 122 -10.91 -14.28 5.83
CA ARG A 122 -10.61 -13.61 7.10
C ARG A 122 -10.26 -12.13 6.91
N ILE A 123 -9.51 -11.81 5.87
CA ILE A 123 -9.22 -10.41 5.55
C ILE A 123 -10.53 -9.64 5.38
N LEU A 124 -11.48 -10.20 4.65
CA LEU A 124 -12.79 -9.58 4.42
C LEU A 124 -13.61 -9.49 5.70
N SER A 125 -13.72 -10.58 6.47
CA SER A 125 -14.62 -10.63 7.63
C SER A 125 -14.07 -9.93 8.86
N GLU A 126 -12.75 -9.99 9.09
CA GLU A 126 -12.15 -9.44 10.30
C GLU A 126 -11.59 -8.02 10.11
N TYR A 127 -11.25 -7.63 8.88
CA TYR A 127 -10.60 -6.36 8.61
C TYR A 127 -11.38 -5.48 7.63
N GLY A 128 -11.42 -5.84 6.38
CA GLY A 128 -12.08 -5.10 5.32
C GLY A 128 -11.11 -4.55 4.30
N VAL A 129 -11.63 -4.23 3.13
CA VAL A 129 -10.83 -3.84 1.96
C VAL A 129 -11.41 -2.60 1.31
N MET A 130 -10.56 -1.62 1.05
CA MET A 130 -10.84 -0.49 0.16
C MET A 130 -10.05 -0.67 -1.12
N VAL A 131 -10.69 -0.36 -2.25
CA VAL A 131 -10.08 -0.54 -3.57
C VAL A 131 -10.02 0.81 -4.27
N TYR A 132 -8.82 1.20 -4.72
CA TYR A 132 -8.67 2.37 -5.56
C TYR A 132 -8.57 1.95 -7.04
N PRO A 133 -9.15 2.74 -7.95
CA PRO A 133 -9.08 2.42 -9.36
C PRO A 133 -7.66 2.58 -9.89
N ARG A 134 -7.27 1.70 -10.82
CA ARG A 134 -6.02 1.81 -11.56
C ARG A 134 -6.34 1.81 -13.04
N GLU A 135 -5.49 2.49 -13.82
CA GLU A 135 -5.62 2.54 -15.26
C GLU A 135 -5.65 1.13 -15.83
N GLY A 136 -6.65 0.84 -16.67
CA GLY A 136 -6.80 -0.46 -17.29
C GLY A 136 -7.47 -1.52 -16.44
N SER A 137 -7.84 -1.23 -15.18
CA SER A 137 -8.56 -2.16 -14.33
C SER A 137 -10.05 -1.82 -14.28
N ASP A 138 -10.90 -2.86 -14.34
CA ASP A 138 -12.33 -2.71 -14.11
C ASP A 138 -12.60 -2.94 -12.62
N THR A 139 -12.97 -1.86 -11.93
CA THR A 139 -13.23 -1.90 -10.48
C THR A 139 -14.67 -1.59 -10.15
N THR A 140 -15.57 -1.63 -11.13
CA THR A 140 -16.93 -1.15 -10.94
C THR A 140 -17.80 -2.08 -10.12
N GLU A 141 -17.49 -3.39 -10.10
CA GLU A 141 -18.32 -4.36 -9.39
C GLU A 141 -17.50 -5.47 -8.76
N THR A 142 -17.93 -5.90 -7.59
CA THR A 142 -17.44 -7.10 -6.93
C THR A 142 -18.58 -7.75 -6.16
N THR A 143 -18.61 -9.08 -6.11
CA THR A 143 -19.56 -9.84 -5.30
C THR A 143 -19.00 -10.18 -3.92
N LEU A 144 -17.73 -9.87 -3.64
CA LEU A 144 -17.10 -10.15 -2.36
C LEU A 144 -17.63 -9.18 -1.29
N PRO A 145 -17.90 -9.67 -0.08
CA PRO A 145 -18.43 -8.83 1.01
C PRO A 145 -17.32 -7.95 1.60
N ASN A 146 -17.73 -6.84 2.23
CA ASN A 146 -16.85 -5.94 2.96
C ASN A 146 -15.71 -5.36 2.12
N ILE A 147 -15.98 -5.15 0.83
CA ILE A 147 -15.11 -4.44 -0.10
C ILE A 147 -15.80 -3.13 -0.47
N GLU A 148 -15.06 -2.06 -0.36
CA GLU A 148 -15.53 -0.73 -0.71
C GLU A 148 -14.67 -0.16 -1.82
N ILE A 149 -15.31 0.25 -2.92
CA ILE A 149 -14.60 0.84 -4.07
C ILE A 149 -14.59 2.35 -3.89
N LEU A 150 -13.40 2.94 -3.95
CA LEU A 150 -13.21 4.39 -3.82
C LEU A 150 -13.45 5.06 -5.16
N HIS A 151 -14.73 5.30 -5.47
CA HIS A 151 -15.12 5.99 -6.70
C HIS A 151 -14.61 7.44 -6.67
N GLY A 152 -14.08 7.90 -7.80
CA GLY A 152 -13.57 9.26 -7.93
C GLY A 152 -12.14 9.45 -7.45
N ALA A 153 -11.49 8.39 -6.93
CA ALA A 153 -10.07 8.49 -6.61
C ALA A 153 -9.26 8.78 -7.87
N PRO A 154 -8.27 9.69 -7.82
CA PRO A 154 -7.54 10.09 -9.01
C PRO A 154 -6.65 8.96 -9.53
N LEU A 155 -6.47 8.95 -10.86
CA LEU A 155 -5.49 8.09 -11.53
C LEU A 155 -4.22 8.89 -11.70
N PHE A 156 -3.12 8.38 -11.16
CA PHE A 156 -1.81 9.03 -11.29
C PHE A 156 -1.04 8.36 -12.42
N PRO A 157 -0.64 9.10 -13.48
CA PRO A 157 0.06 8.52 -14.65
C PRO A 157 1.55 8.28 -14.38
N ILE A 158 1.90 7.85 -13.16
CA ILE A 158 3.26 7.62 -12.73
C ILE A 158 3.33 6.28 -12.01
N SER A 159 4.39 5.51 -12.26
CA SER A 159 4.63 4.25 -11.57
C SER A 159 6.11 4.14 -11.19
N SER A 160 6.38 3.34 -10.16
CA SER A 160 7.76 3.05 -9.77
C SER A 160 8.53 2.37 -10.89
N THR A 161 7.87 1.51 -11.67
CA THR A 161 8.47 0.86 -12.84
C THR A 161 8.96 1.89 -13.86
N GLN A 162 8.11 2.87 -14.20
CA GLN A 162 8.48 3.95 -15.13
C GLN A 162 9.66 4.76 -14.62
N ILE A 163 9.68 5.06 -13.32
CA ILE A 163 10.79 5.79 -12.71
C ILE A 163 12.09 4.99 -12.83
N ARG A 164 12.06 3.70 -12.51
CA ARG A 164 13.24 2.84 -12.61
C ARG A 164 13.73 2.71 -14.05
N GLU A 165 12.82 2.66 -15.01
CA GLU A 165 13.16 2.65 -16.45
C GLU A 165 13.86 3.93 -16.87
N LYS A 166 13.38 5.08 -16.41
CA LYS A 166 14.01 6.38 -16.70
C LYS A 166 15.40 6.47 -16.09
N ILE A 167 15.59 5.96 -14.88
CA ILE A 167 16.90 5.93 -14.21
C ILE A 167 17.86 5.01 -14.99
N ALA A 168 17.40 3.85 -15.44
CA ALA A 168 18.19 2.94 -16.26
C ALA A 168 18.61 3.60 -17.58
N ALA A 169 17.80 4.52 -18.11
CA ALA A 169 18.08 5.27 -19.34
C ALA A 169 18.93 6.53 -19.09
N GLY A 170 19.40 6.78 -17.87
CA GLY A 170 20.32 7.88 -17.54
C GLY A 170 19.75 8.98 -16.66
N ALA A 171 18.48 8.96 -16.29
CA ALA A 171 17.92 9.93 -15.36
C ALA A 171 18.46 9.68 -13.93
N LYS A 172 18.44 10.74 -13.11
CA LYS A 172 18.95 10.65 -11.74
C LYS A 172 17.82 10.29 -10.78
N LEU A 173 18.09 9.36 -9.85
CA LEU A 173 17.15 8.98 -8.81
C LEU A 173 16.69 10.19 -7.99
N GLU A 174 17.60 11.10 -7.67
CA GLU A 174 17.33 12.29 -6.86
C GLU A 174 16.24 13.18 -7.46
N ASP A 175 16.06 13.16 -8.77
CA ASP A 175 15.06 13.96 -9.46
C ASP A 175 13.62 13.45 -9.19
N PHE A 176 13.48 12.22 -8.72
CA PHE A 176 12.19 11.57 -8.44
C PHE A 176 11.87 11.43 -6.95
N LEU A 177 12.84 11.61 -6.09
CA LEU A 177 12.62 11.53 -4.64
C LEU A 177 11.88 12.78 -4.14
N LEU A 178 10.99 12.57 -3.20
CA LEU A 178 10.12 13.61 -2.63
C LEU A 178 10.73 14.24 -1.37
#